data_cd20abe4c937d13e500db99cc62f5a04
#
_entry.id   cd20abe4c937d13e500db99cc62f5a04
#
_cell.length_a   1.000
_cell.length_b   1.000
_cell.length_c   1.000
_cell.angle_alpha   90.00
_cell.angle_beta   90.00
_cell.angle_gamma   90.00
#
_symmetry.space_group_name_H-M   'P 1'
#
loop_
_entity.id
_entity.type
_entity.pdbx_description
1 polymer ?
#
loop_
_entity_poly.entity_id
_entity_poly.type
_entity_poly.pdbx_seq_one_letter_code
_entity_poly.pdbx_strand_id
1 'polypeptide(L)' 'MRFLYLVTKGGDDPTLASVPLHLAVNGSAEVGHDTQVLLVGDAVEIVIASKAQAITGVGLPPMSELLSKLKEHQIPVYV' A
#
# COMPACT_ATOMS: atom_id res chain seq x y z
N MET A 1 -13.08 -10.54 9.49
CA MET A 1 -12.31 -9.62 10.35
C MET A 1 -12.02 -8.35 9.58
N ARG A 2 -11.85 -7.24 10.25
CA ARG A 2 -11.52 -5.95 9.63
C ARG A 2 -10.08 -5.59 9.89
N PHE A 3 -9.41 -5.07 8.85
CA PHE A 3 -8.03 -4.60 8.96
C PHE A 3 -7.94 -3.16 8.46
N LEU A 4 -7.27 -2.32 9.23
CA LEU A 4 -6.88 -0.98 8.80
C LEU A 4 -5.37 -0.91 8.82
N TYR A 5 -4.77 -0.68 7.65
CA TYR A 5 -3.32 -0.55 7.51
C TYR A 5 -2.96 0.93 7.48
N LEU A 6 -2.14 1.35 8.43
CA LEU A 6 -1.65 2.72 8.51
C LEU A 6 -0.27 2.77 7.87
N VAL A 7 -0.12 3.59 6.84
CA VAL A 7 1.15 3.76 6.14
C VAL A 7 1.69 5.15 6.44
N THR A 8 2.91 5.22 6.98
CA THR A 8 3.52 6.47 7.40
C THR A 8 4.76 6.86 6.60
N LYS A 9 5.23 5.98 5.72
CA LYS A 9 6.44 6.20 4.93
C LYS A 9 6.12 6.18 3.44
N GLY A 10 6.86 6.96 2.67
CA GLY A 10 6.79 6.99 1.21
C GLY A 10 8.13 6.61 0.62
N GLY A 11 8.60 7.38 -0.37
CA GLY A 11 9.87 7.12 -1.03
C GLY A 11 11.10 7.24 -0.15
N ASP A 12 10.98 7.86 1.02
CA ASP A 12 12.05 7.96 2.01
C ASP A 12 12.39 6.61 2.63
N ASP A 13 11.44 5.69 2.66
CA ASP A 13 11.67 4.32 3.14
C ASP A 13 10.79 3.37 2.32
N PRO A 14 11.27 2.94 1.14
CA PRO A 14 10.47 2.11 0.23
C PRO A 14 9.99 0.80 0.84
N THR A 15 10.80 0.18 1.70
CA THR A 15 10.43 -1.09 2.32
C THR A 15 9.29 -0.90 3.31
N LEU A 16 9.40 0.08 4.22
CA LEU A 16 8.33 0.34 5.19
C LEU A 16 7.08 0.91 4.53
N ALA A 17 7.22 1.60 3.38
CA ALA A 17 6.06 2.04 2.61
C ALA A 17 5.32 0.85 1.99
N SER A 18 6.04 -0.18 1.57
CA SER A 18 5.48 -1.31 0.82
C SER A 18 4.91 -2.41 1.72
N VAL A 19 5.49 -2.65 2.90
CA VAL A 19 5.07 -3.75 3.77
C VAL A 19 3.58 -3.71 4.11
N PRO A 20 3.01 -2.60 4.61
CA PRO A 20 1.58 -2.59 4.93
C PRO A 20 0.70 -2.85 3.71
N LEU A 21 1.06 -2.29 2.56
CA LEU A 21 0.28 -2.47 1.34
C LEU A 21 0.38 -3.90 0.81
N HIS A 22 1.56 -4.50 0.92
CA HIS A 22 1.73 -5.90 0.55
C HIS A 22 0.87 -6.81 1.43
N LEU A 23 0.83 -6.55 2.75
CA LEU A 23 -0.02 -7.30 3.67
C LEU A 23 -1.49 -7.08 3.36
N ALA A 24 -1.87 -5.87 2.94
CA ALA A 24 -3.25 -5.56 2.60
C ALA A 24 -3.71 -6.35 1.38
N VAL A 25 -2.95 -6.31 0.29
CA VAL A 25 -3.39 -6.88 -1.00
C VAL A 25 -3.11 -8.37 -1.13
N ASN A 26 -2.00 -8.85 -0.56
CA ASN A 26 -1.59 -10.25 -0.69
C ASN A 26 -1.79 -11.04 0.62
N GLY A 27 -2.36 -10.40 1.62
CA GLY A 27 -2.67 -11.01 2.91
C GLY A 27 -4.16 -10.93 3.19
N SER A 28 -4.61 -9.89 3.90
CA SER A 28 -5.98 -9.83 4.41
C SER A 28 -7.04 -9.81 3.31
N ALA A 29 -6.84 -9.04 2.24
CA ALA A 29 -7.81 -8.98 1.14
C ALA A 29 -7.87 -10.30 0.37
N GLU A 30 -6.72 -10.94 0.18
CA GLU A 30 -6.64 -12.20 -0.57
C GLU A 30 -7.44 -13.32 0.10
N VAL A 31 -7.52 -13.31 1.43
CA VAL A 31 -8.29 -14.30 2.18
C VAL A 31 -9.69 -13.80 2.55
N GLY A 32 -10.14 -12.70 1.96
CA GLY A 32 -11.52 -12.24 2.07
C GLY A 32 -11.84 -11.37 3.27
N HIS A 33 -10.85 -10.85 3.97
CA HIS A 33 -11.09 -9.91 5.08
C HIS A 33 -11.39 -8.50 4.58
N ASP A 34 -12.20 -7.77 5.32
CA ASP A 34 -12.49 -6.36 5.06
C ASP A 34 -11.23 -5.55 5.32
N THR A 35 -10.70 -4.89 4.29
CA THR A 35 -9.39 -4.24 4.32
C THR A 35 -9.52 -2.77 3.93
N GLN A 36 -8.87 -1.89 4.70
CA GLN A 36 -8.80 -0.45 4.42
C GLN A 36 -7.37 0.02 4.62
N VAL A 37 -7.00 1.11 3.94
CA VAL A 37 -5.66 1.70 4.03
C VAL A 37 -5.79 3.18 4.32
N LEU A 38 -4.96 3.69 5.24
CA LEU A 38 -4.86 5.12 5.54
C LEU A 38 -3.41 5.56 5.34
N LEU A 39 -3.21 6.54 4.47
CA LEU A 39 -1.89 7.12 4.19
C LEU A 39 -1.76 8.44 4.97
N VAL A 40 -0.71 8.57 5.77
CA VAL A 40 -0.43 9.80 6.52
C VAL A 40 1.02 10.23 6.34
N GLY A 41 1.28 11.53 6.55
CA GLY A 41 2.64 12.06 6.44
C GLY A 41 3.24 11.81 5.07
N ASP A 42 4.47 11.32 5.03
CA ASP A 42 5.21 11.09 3.79
C ASP A 42 4.57 10.00 2.91
N ALA A 43 3.70 9.15 3.48
CA ALA A 43 3.02 8.13 2.71
C ALA A 43 2.03 8.69 1.70
N VAL A 44 1.58 9.92 1.87
CA VAL A 44 0.61 10.55 0.96
C VAL A 44 1.17 10.62 -0.47
N GLU A 45 2.49 10.73 -0.65
CA GLU A 45 3.10 10.78 -1.98
C GLU A 45 2.91 9.48 -2.79
N ILE A 46 2.55 8.38 -2.13
CA ILE A 46 2.32 7.08 -2.80
C ILE A 46 1.21 7.18 -3.87
N VAL A 47 0.23 8.06 -3.67
CA VAL A 47 -0.86 8.22 -4.64
C VAL A 47 -0.47 9.08 -5.84
N ILE A 48 0.75 9.66 -5.83
CA ILE A 48 1.26 10.41 -6.97
C ILE A 48 1.99 9.42 -7.88
N ALA A 49 1.47 9.21 -9.10
CA ALA A 49 1.97 8.16 -10.00
C ALA A 49 3.48 8.21 -10.25
N SER A 50 4.03 9.42 -10.48
CA SER A 50 5.46 9.57 -10.73
C SER A 50 6.32 9.19 -9.52
N LYS A 51 5.81 9.39 -8.31
CA LYS A 51 6.50 9.00 -7.08
C LYS A 51 6.37 7.50 -6.84
N ALA A 52 5.18 6.95 -7.06
CA ALA A 52 4.92 5.52 -6.86
C ALA A 52 5.82 4.64 -7.73
N GLN A 53 6.09 5.06 -8.97
CA GLN A 53 6.92 4.29 -9.88
C GLN A 53 8.35 4.10 -9.36
N ALA A 54 8.83 4.97 -8.50
CA ALA A 54 10.18 4.91 -7.95
C ALA A 54 10.26 4.12 -6.63
N ILE A 55 9.14 3.65 -6.10
CA ILE A 55 9.12 2.98 -4.79
C ILE A 55 9.10 1.47 -4.98
N THR A 56 10.16 0.81 -4.52
CA THR A 56 10.24 -0.66 -4.49
C THR A 56 10.97 -1.07 -3.22
N GLY A 57 10.27 -1.82 -2.35
CA GLY A 57 10.87 -2.33 -1.12
C GLY A 57 11.76 -3.54 -1.37
N VAL A 58 12.63 -3.82 -0.41
CA VAL A 58 13.55 -4.96 -0.51
C VAL A 58 12.75 -6.27 -0.42
N GLY A 59 12.84 -7.08 -1.49
CA GLY A 59 12.13 -8.36 -1.55
C GLY A 59 10.63 -8.24 -1.71
N LEU A 60 10.11 -7.06 -2.07
CA LEU A 60 8.67 -6.80 -2.19
C LEU A 60 8.31 -6.39 -3.62
N PRO A 61 7.04 -6.56 -4.01
CA PRO A 61 6.59 -6.09 -5.32
C PRO A 61 6.74 -4.57 -5.46
N PRO A 62 6.90 -4.05 -6.69
CA PRO A 62 6.92 -2.61 -6.90
C PRO A 62 5.63 -1.95 -6.41
N MET A 63 5.72 -0.70 -5.94
CA MET A 63 4.55 0.03 -5.44
C MET A 63 3.45 0.13 -6.51
N SER A 64 3.82 0.29 -7.78
CA SER A 64 2.83 0.36 -8.86
C SER A 64 1.98 -0.92 -8.95
N GLU A 65 2.58 -2.07 -8.71
CA GLU A 65 1.85 -3.35 -8.69
C GLU A 65 0.94 -3.42 -7.47
N LEU A 66 1.42 -2.99 -6.31
CA LEU A 66 0.61 -2.97 -5.08
C LEU A 66 -0.61 -2.06 -5.24
N LEU A 67 -0.43 -0.88 -5.84
CA LEU A 67 -1.53 0.05 -6.09
C LEU A 67 -2.56 -0.54 -7.06
N SER A 68 -2.10 -1.25 -8.09
CA SER A 68 -3.00 -1.92 -9.02
C SER A 68 -3.84 -2.98 -8.31
N LYS A 69 -3.24 -3.72 -7.39
CA LYS A 69 -3.96 -4.73 -6.61
C LYS A 69 -4.94 -4.11 -5.62
N LEU A 70 -4.62 -2.96 -5.04
CA LEU A 70 -5.57 -2.23 -4.19
C LEU A 70 -6.84 -1.89 -4.98
N LYS A 71 -6.67 -1.41 -6.20
CA LYS A 71 -7.79 -1.08 -7.08
C LYS A 71 -8.56 -2.34 -7.48
N GLU A 72 -7.87 -3.41 -7.83
CA GLU A 72 -8.47 -4.68 -8.23
C GLU A 72 -9.34 -5.26 -7.13
N HIS A 73 -8.89 -5.20 -5.87
CA HIS A 73 -9.64 -5.68 -4.72
C HIS A 73 -10.64 -4.65 -4.19
N GLN A 74 -10.70 -3.47 -4.79
CA GLN A 74 -11.59 -2.37 -4.36
C GLN A 74 -11.37 -1.97 -2.90
N ILE A 75 -10.11 -1.92 -2.49
CA ILE A 75 -9.74 -1.55 -1.12
C ILE A 75 -9.80 -0.02 -0.99
N PRO A 76 -10.57 0.52 -0.03
CA PRO A 76 -10.59 1.96 0.21
C PRO A 76 -9.23 2.45 0.69
N VAL A 77 -8.77 3.55 0.09
CA VAL A 77 -7.51 4.21 0.48
C VAL A 77 -7.86 5.64 0.87
N TYR A 78 -7.57 5.98 2.11
CA TYR A 78 -7.81 7.31 2.67
C TYR A 78 -6.50 8.06 2.82
N VAL A 79 -6.54 9.36 2.63
CA VAL A 79 -5.37 10.24 2.82
C VAL A 79 -5.72 11.41 3.73
#